data_cd0382bfe96665e7ec4061df9d7bd3c7
#
_entry.id   cd0382bfe96665e7ec4061df9d7bd3c7
#
_cell.length_a   1.000
_cell.length_b   1.000
_cell.length_c   1.000
_cell.angle_alpha   90.00
_cell.angle_beta   90.00
_cell.angle_gamma   90.00
#
_symmetry.space_group_name_H-M   'P 1'
#
loop_
_entity.id
_entity.type
_entity.pdbx_description
1 polymer ?
#
loop_
_entity_poly.entity_id
_entity_poly.type
_entity_poly.pdbx_seq_one_letter_code
_entity_poly.pdbx_strand_id
1 'polypeptide(L)'
;VVSADGSGGILVGRAAKNRRLIDPTETVVSVKRSMGSDAHFQLSGRKLTAAQVSALILGALLDRAQSALGVRPTRAVITVPAFFNDAQRQATRDAGEIAGLHVERLINEPTAAALTYQTGSEELVMVYDLGGGTFDVSILERDEGLLEVRASRGDTHLGGDDIDAALTAF
;
A
#
# COMPACT_ATOMS: atom_id res chain seq x y z
N VAL A 1 5.14 6.63 4.24
CA VAL A 1 6.36 7.46 4.13
C VAL A 1 7.52 6.69 4.73
N VAL A 2 8.68 6.73 4.07
CA VAL A 2 9.96 6.16 4.51
C VAL A 2 11.02 7.24 4.37
N SER A 3 11.92 7.36 5.34
CA SER A 3 13.00 8.36 5.31
C SER A 3 14.27 7.79 5.96
N ALA A 4 15.42 8.25 5.51
CA ALA A 4 16.66 8.06 6.26
C ALA A 4 16.64 8.90 7.55
N ASP A 5 17.27 8.41 8.63
CA ASP A 5 17.35 9.15 9.90
C ASP A 5 18.57 10.06 10.00
N GLY A 6 19.46 10.00 9.01
CA GLY A 6 20.73 10.75 8.95
C GLY A 6 21.90 10.05 9.64
N SER A 7 21.67 8.93 10.34
CA SER A 7 22.70 8.10 10.98
C SER A 7 22.88 6.74 10.28
N GLY A 8 22.21 6.52 9.16
CA GLY A 8 22.22 5.26 8.41
C GLY A 8 21.02 4.36 8.70
N GLY A 9 20.15 4.74 9.65
CA GLY A 9 18.90 4.06 9.94
C GLY A 9 17.73 4.50 9.06
N ILE A 10 16.64 3.76 9.15
CA ILE A 10 15.41 4.00 8.37
C ILE A 10 14.24 4.27 9.31
N LEU A 11 13.50 5.33 9.02
CA LEU A 11 12.25 5.70 9.68
C LEU A 11 11.07 5.34 8.79
N VAL A 12 9.96 4.89 9.40
CA VAL A 12 8.71 4.56 8.69
C VAL A 12 7.52 5.22 9.39
N GLY A 13 6.59 5.75 8.59
CA GLY A 13 5.35 6.33 9.07
C GLY A 13 5.48 7.79 9.51
N ARG A 14 4.96 8.15 10.69
CA ARG A 14 4.88 9.54 11.16
C ARG A 14 6.25 10.18 11.32
N ALA A 15 7.22 9.47 11.89
CA ALA A 15 8.58 9.96 12.06
C ALA A 15 9.22 10.30 10.71
N ALA A 16 9.06 9.44 9.70
CA ALA A 16 9.51 9.71 8.35
C ALA A 16 8.77 10.90 7.71
N LYS A 17 7.45 11.04 7.94
CA LYS A 17 6.67 12.17 7.42
C LYS A 17 7.20 13.51 7.94
N ASN A 18 7.54 13.58 9.22
CA ASN A 18 8.09 14.80 9.83
C ASN A 18 9.46 15.16 9.25
N ARG A 19 10.23 14.17 8.84
CA ARG A 19 11.54 14.39 8.24
C ARG A 19 11.50 14.96 6.83
N ARG A 20 10.38 14.84 6.14
CA ARG A 20 10.20 15.38 4.78
C ARG A 20 10.51 16.88 4.67
N LEU A 21 10.27 17.65 5.73
CA LEU A 21 10.58 19.08 5.77
C LEU A 21 12.08 19.38 5.94
N ILE A 22 12.82 18.42 6.55
CA ILE A 22 14.24 18.57 6.85
C ILE A 22 15.09 18.01 5.71
N ASP A 23 14.70 16.83 5.22
CA ASP A 23 15.43 16.10 4.20
C ASP A 23 14.47 15.48 3.18
N PRO A 24 13.95 16.27 2.23
CA PRO A 24 13.02 15.78 1.22
C PRO A 24 13.67 14.79 0.24
N THR A 25 14.98 14.86 0.02
CA THR A 25 15.71 14.02 -0.94
C THR A 25 15.90 12.60 -0.45
N GLU A 26 15.98 12.40 0.87
CA GLU A 26 16.08 11.11 1.55
C GLU A 26 14.73 10.69 2.19
N THR A 27 13.61 11.21 1.64
CA THR A 27 12.26 10.89 2.12
C THR A 27 11.36 10.47 0.96
N VAL A 28 10.90 9.24 0.99
CA VAL A 28 10.01 8.66 -0.02
C VAL A 28 8.56 8.71 0.46
N VAL A 29 7.72 9.35 -0.33
CA VAL A 29 6.26 9.39 -0.14
C VAL A 29 5.58 8.62 -1.27
N SER A 30 4.38 8.10 -1.00
CA SER A 30 3.49 7.49 -2.01
C SER A 30 4.16 6.46 -2.92
N VAL A 31 5.10 5.67 -2.37
CA VAL A 31 5.86 4.65 -3.11
C VAL A 31 4.95 3.66 -3.85
N LYS A 32 3.72 3.45 -3.37
CA LYS A 32 2.71 2.59 -3.99
C LYS A 32 2.45 2.96 -5.46
N ARG A 33 2.52 4.25 -5.83
CA ARG A 33 2.37 4.74 -7.21
C ARG A 33 3.49 4.28 -8.15
N SER A 34 4.65 3.94 -7.60
CA SER A 34 5.82 3.51 -8.37
C SER A 34 6.00 1.98 -8.40
N MET A 35 5.06 1.22 -7.83
CA MET A 35 5.11 -0.24 -7.89
C MET A 35 5.07 -0.73 -9.34
N GLY A 36 5.91 -1.71 -9.66
CA GLY A 36 5.99 -2.29 -11.00
C GLY A 36 6.67 -1.40 -12.06
N SER A 37 7.24 -0.26 -11.66
CA SER A 37 8.03 0.61 -12.55
C SER A 37 9.52 0.50 -12.25
N ASP A 38 10.35 1.08 -13.12
CA ASP A 38 11.81 1.16 -12.97
C ASP A 38 12.25 2.33 -12.07
N ALA A 39 11.32 2.95 -11.33
CA ALA A 39 11.64 4.05 -10.42
C ALA A 39 12.56 3.58 -9.29
N HIS A 40 13.50 4.45 -8.96
CA HIS A 40 14.44 4.22 -7.87
C HIS A 40 14.44 5.39 -6.90
N PHE A 41 14.71 5.10 -5.64
CA PHE A 41 14.70 6.05 -4.54
C PHE A 41 16.03 6.01 -3.81
N GLN A 42 16.53 7.19 -3.43
CA GLN A 42 17.71 7.29 -2.57
C GLN A 42 17.27 7.23 -1.11
N LEU A 43 17.88 6.33 -0.34
CA LEU A 43 17.67 6.22 1.10
C LEU A 43 18.97 5.72 1.76
N SER A 44 19.51 6.48 2.69
CA SER A 44 20.76 6.16 3.41
C SER A 44 21.91 5.79 2.46
N GLY A 45 22.10 6.57 1.38
CA GLY A 45 23.16 6.35 0.39
C GLY A 45 22.95 5.12 -0.51
N ARG A 46 21.79 4.46 -0.44
CA ARG A 46 21.43 3.30 -1.27
C ARG A 46 20.35 3.66 -2.27
N LYS A 47 20.47 3.09 -3.48
CA LYS A 47 19.47 3.19 -4.52
C LYS A 47 18.51 1.98 -4.43
N LEU A 48 17.27 2.22 -4.07
CA LEU A 48 16.26 1.19 -3.81
C LEU A 48 15.12 1.25 -4.83
N THR A 49 14.58 0.10 -5.21
CA THR A 49 13.36 -0.01 -6.01
C THR A 49 12.13 0.26 -5.17
N ALA A 50 10.96 0.47 -5.82
CA ALA A 50 9.68 0.63 -5.12
C ALA A 50 9.33 -0.59 -4.24
N ALA A 51 9.62 -1.80 -4.72
CA ALA A 51 9.41 -3.03 -3.95
C ALA A 51 10.29 -3.07 -2.69
N GLN A 52 11.57 -2.69 -2.80
CA GLN A 52 12.48 -2.64 -1.64
C GLN A 52 12.05 -1.58 -0.61
N VAL A 53 11.63 -0.39 -1.06
CA VAL A 53 11.09 0.63 -0.13
C VAL A 53 9.79 0.15 0.53
N SER A 54 8.92 -0.53 -0.21
CA SER A 54 7.69 -1.12 0.33
C SER A 54 7.99 -2.23 1.34
N ALA A 55 9.04 -3.01 1.12
CA ALA A 55 9.50 -4.02 2.08
C ALA A 55 9.93 -3.41 3.43
N LEU A 56 10.53 -2.21 3.43
CA LEU A 56 10.84 -1.49 4.68
C LEU A 56 9.56 -1.13 5.45
N ILE A 57 8.49 -0.78 4.75
CA ILE A 57 7.17 -0.51 5.38
C ILE A 57 6.61 -1.80 5.99
N LEU A 58 6.64 -2.90 5.24
CA LEU A 58 6.17 -4.20 5.72
C LEU A 58 6.99 -4.68 6.91
N GLY A 59 8.31 -4.51 6.89
CA GLY A 59 9.19 -4.82 8.02
C GLY A 59 8.80 -4.07 9.29
N ALA A 60 8.54 -2.76 9.19
CA ALA A 60 8.07 -1.96 10.32
C ALA A 60 6.70 -2.40 10.83
N LEU A 61 5.81 -2.87 9.95
CA LEU A 61 4.52 -3.45 10.35
C LEU A 61 4.70 -4.79 11.07
N LEU A 62 5.63 -5.63 10.60
CA LEU A 62 5.96 -6.90 11.25
C LEU A 62 6.52 -6.69 12.66
N ASP A 63 7.38 -5.69 12.86
CA ASP A 63 7.93 -5.36 14.18
C ASP A 63 6.82 -4.92 15.14
N ARG A 64 5.86 -4.12 14.66
CA ARG A 64 4.68 -3.73 15.45
C ARG A 64 3.78 -4.92 15.74
N ALA A 65 3.54 -5.79 14.75
CA ALA A 65 2.74 -7.00 14.95
C ALA A 65 3.41 -7.94 15.96
N GLN A 66 4.71 -8.15 15.87
CA GLN A 66 5.48 -8.91 16.85
C GLN A 66 5.34 -8.34 18.26
N SER A 67 5.44 -7.02 18.39
CA SER A 67 5.31 -6.35 19.70
C SER A 67 3.91 -6.50 20.30
N ALA A 68 2.87 -6.51 19.44
CA ALA A 68 1.48 -6.63 19.87
C ALA A 68 1.06 -8.07 20.16
N LEU A 69 1.57 -9.04 19.36
CA LEU A 69 1.15 -10.45 19.42
C LEU A 69 2.11 -11.33 20.24
N GLY A 70 3.29 -10.84 20.56
CA GLY A 70 4.37 -11.61 21.21
C GLY A 70 5.08 -12.62 20.28
N VAL A 71 4.65 -12.71 19.01
CA VAL A 71 5.24 -13.60 18.00
C VAL A 71 5.32 -12.84 16.66
N ARG A 72 6.41 -13.03 15.92
CA ARG A 72 6.58 -12.43 14.58
C ARG A 72 5.77 -13.22 13.55
N PRO A 73 4.82 -12.59 12.85
CA PRO A 73 4.13 -13.23 11.74
C PRO A 73 5.09 -13.60 10.61
N THR A 74 4.91 -14.75 10.01
CA THR A 74 5.70 -15.23 8.86
C THR A 74 4.89 -15.37 7.58
N ARG A 75 3.56 -15.31 7.68
CA ARG A 75 2.62 -15.46 6.56
C ARG A 75 1.70 -14.25 6.51
N ALA A 76 1.37 -13.81 5.29
CA ALA A 76 0.45 -12.68 5.10
C ALA A 76 -0.42 -12.83 3.87
N VAL A 77 -1.63 -12.26 3.96
CA VAL A 77 -2.43 -11.85 2.80
C VAL A 77 -2.20 -10.35 2.64
N ILE A 78 -1.86 -9.92 1.42
CA ILE A 78 -1.61 -8.50 1.13
C ILE A 78 -2.68 -8.00 0.18
N THR A 79 -3.22 -6.81 0.46
CA THR A 79 -4.20 -6.17 -0.40
C THR A 79 -3.55 -5.27 -1.45
N VAL A 80 -4.15 -5.24 -2.64
CA VAL A 80 -3.73 -4.39 -3.75
C VAL A 80 -4.94 -3.68 -4.37
N PRO A 81 -4.77 -2.49 -4.96
CA PRO A 81 -5.83 -1.86 -5.75
C PRO A 81 -6.36 -2.81 -6.82
N ALA A 82 -7.67 -2.74 -7.09
CA ALA A 82 -8.29 -3.56 -8.13
C ALA A 82 -7.67 -3.28 -9.51
N PHE A 83 -7.21 -2.05 -9.74
CA PHE A 83 -6.62 -1.57 -10.99
C PHE A 83 -5.11 -1.87 -11.16
N PHE A 84 -4.46 -2.51 -10.17
CA PHE A 84 -3.07 -2.92 -10.32
C PHE A 84 -2.91 -3.95 -11.45
N ASN A 85 -1.97 -3.69 -12.35
CA ASN A 85 -1.55 -4.64 -13.37
C ASN A 85 -0.63 -5.74 -12.79
N ASP A 86 -0.28 -6.73 -13.61
CA ASP A 86 0.52 -7.88 -13.17
C ASP A 86 1.90 -7.48 -12.65
N ALA A 87 2.57 -6.49 -13.26
CA ALA A 87 3.88 -6.01 -12.80
C ALA A 87 3.78 -5.36 -11.40
N GLN A 88 2.73 -4.58 -11.14
CA GLN A 88 2.48 -3.96 -9.84
C GLN A 88 2.14 -5.01 -8.77
N ARG A 89 1.36 -6.04 -9.14
CA ARG A 89 1.03 -7.17 -8.26
C ARG A 89 2.27 -7.98 -7.93
N GLN A 90 3.11 -8.29 -8.92
CA GLN A 90 4.37 -9.00 -8.71
C GLN A 90 5.30 -8.20 -7.80
N ALA A 91 5.50 -6.90 -8.06
CA ALA A 91 6.32 -6.04 -7.20
C ALA A 91 5.80 -5.98 -5.74
N THR A 92 4.48 -6.09 -5.54
CA THR A 92 3.90 -6.16 -4.20
C THR A 92 4.20 -7.50 -3.52
N ARG A 93 4.16 -8.62 -4.27
CA ARG A 93 4.57 -9.93 -3.76
C ARG A 93 6.05 -9.92 -3.38
N ASP A 94 6.91 -9.41 -4.28
CA ASP A 94 8.35 -9.30 -4.04
C ASP A 94 8.65 -8.46 -2.79
N ALA A 95 7.92 -7.36 -2.57
CA ALA A 95 8.06 -6.56 -1.36
C ALA A 95 7.74 -7.37 -0.08
N GLY A 96 6.73 -8.22 -0.12
CA GLY A 96 6.40 -9.13 0.98
C GLY A 96 7.53 -10.14 1.24
N GLU A 97 8.04 -10.75 0.20
CA GLU A 97 9.13 -11.74 0.28
C GLU A 97 10.44 -11.09 0.77
N ILE A 98 10.80 -9.90 0.28
CA ILE A 98 11.95 -9.12 0.75
C ILE A 98 11.80 -8.79 2.25
N ALA A 99 10.58 -8.53 2.73
CA ALA A 99 10.32 -8.30 4.15
C ALA A 99 10.38 -9.58 5.01
N GLY A 100 10.56 -10.75 4.39
CA GLY A 100 10.64 -12.05 5.07
C GLY A 100 9.27 -12.72 5.28
N LEU A 101 8.25 -12.32 4.54
CA LEU A 101 6.91 -12.91 4.57
C LEU A 101 6.73 -13.97 3.49
N HIS A 102 6.05 -15.06 3.84
CA HIS A 102 5.39 -15.90 2.85
C HIS A 102 4.05 -15.24 2.46
N VAL A 103 3.96 -14.76 1.22
CA VAL A 103 2.74 -14.12 0.70
C VAL A 103 1.77 -15.19 0.23
N GLU A 104 0.80 -15.52 1.08
CA GLU A 104 -0.22 -16.55 0.79
C GLU A 104 -1.07 -16.18 -0.41
N ARG A 105 -1.51 -14.94 -0.45
CA ARG A 105 -2.42 -14.44 -1.48
C ARG A 105 -2.37 -12.91 -1.59
N LEU A 106 -2.55 -12.43 -2.80
CA LEU A 106 -2.93 -11.03 -3.04
C LEU A 106 -4.44 -10.99 -3.28
N ILE A 107 -5.13 -10.08 -2.62
CA ILE A 107 -6.56 -9.84 -2.81
C ILE A 107 -6.80 -8.37 -3.16
N ASN A 108 -7.86 -8.09 -3.90
CA ASN A 108 -8.21 -6.71 -4.23
C ASN A 108 -8.72 -5.96 -2.98
N GLU A 109 -8.29 -4.71 -2.81
CA GLU A 109 -8.70 -3.86 -1.69
C GLU A 109 -10.22 -3.75 -1.55
N PRO A 110 -11.02 -3.53 -2.62
CA PRO A 110 -12.48 -3.51 -2.51
C PRO A 110 -13.07 -4.85 -2.06
N THR A 111 -12.48 -5.98 -2.46
CA THR A 111 -12.93 -7.30 -1.98
C THR A 111 -12.67 -7.46 -0.49
N ALA A 112 -11.51 -7.05 -0.01
CA ALA A 112 -11.17 -7.09 1.42
C ALA A 112 -12.10 -6.19 2.24
N ALA A 113 -12.41 -4.98 1.74
CA ALA A 113 -13.35 -4.05 2.36
C ALA A 113 -14.75 -4.66 2.45
N ALA A 114 -15.27 -5.21 1.36
CA ALA A 114 -16.60 -5.82 1.31
C ALA A 114 -16.73 -7.06 2.23
N LEU A 115 -15.65 -7.82 2.42
CA LEU A 115 -15.61 -8.94 3.37
C LEU A 115 -15.76 -8.49 4.82
N THR A 116 -15.25 -7.29 5.16
CA THR A 116 -15.32 -6.74 6.51
C THR A 116 -16.72 -6.21 6.84
N TYR A 117 -17.41 -5.66 5.85
CA TYR A 117 -18.78 -5.18 5.98
C TYR A 117 -19.77 -6.30 5.65
N GLN A 118 -19.98 -7.20 6.59
CA GLN A 118 -21.00 -8.24 6.49
C GLN A 118 -22.38 -7.68 6.87
N THR A 119 -22.92 -6.74 6.10
CA THR A 119 -24.24 -6.18 6.34
C THR A 119 -25.27 -6.82 5.41
N GLY A 120 -26.11 -7.69 6.00
CA GLY A 120 -27.39 -8.09 5.43
C GLY A 120 -27.36 -8.98 4.19
N SER A 121 -28.53 -9.08 3.55
CA SER A 121 -28.83 -9.82 2.33
C SER A 121 -28.63 -9.00 1.05
N GLU A 122 -27.80 -7.98 1.10
CA GLU A 122 -27.59 -7.09 -0.06
C GLU A 122 -26.80 -7.83 -1.14
N GLU A 123 -27.36 -7.89 -2.33
CA GLU A 123 -26.77 -8.57 -3.49
C GLU A 123 -25.68 -7.72 -4.14
N LEU A 124 -25.76 -6.39 -4.08
CA LEU A 124 -24.81 -5.45 -4.67
C LEU A 124 -24.21 -4.51 -3.63
N VAL A 125 -22.89 -4.42 -3.64
CA VAL A 125 -22.11 -3.52 -2.77
C VAL A 125 -21.22 -2.64 -3.63
N MET A 126 -21.29 -1.32 -3.42
CA MET A 126 -20.34 -0.38 -3.99
C MET A 126 -19.25 -0.06 -2.97
N VAL A 127 -18.00 -0.27 -3.34
CA VAL A 127 -16.84 0.18 -2.56
C VAL A 127 -16.24 1.41 -3.25
N TYR A 128 -16.21 2.52 -2.52
CA TYR A 128 -15.57 3.77 -2.92
C TYR A 128 -14.33 3.98 -2.08
N ASP A 129 -13.16 3.81 -2.68
CA ASP A 129 -11.86 3.89 -2.01
C ASP A 129 -11.07 5.09 -2.55
N LEU A 130 -11.08 6.19 -1.80
CA LEU A 130 -10.26 7.37 -2.08
C LEU A 130 -9.14 7.45 -1.04
N GLY A 131 -7.99 6.91 -1.41
CA GLY A 131 -6.79 6.94 -0.58
C GLY A 131 -5.95 8.21 -0.76
N GLY A 132 -4.75 8.20 -0.19
CA GLY A 132 -3.78 9.30 -0.38
C GLY A 132 -3.19 9.33 -1.79
N GLY A 133 -3.01 8.17 -2.42
CA GLY A 133 -2.31 8.05 -3.70
C GLY A 133 -3.10 7.41 -4.84
N THR A 134 -4.18 6.72 -4.55
CA THR A 134 -5.00 6.00 -5.52
C THR A 134 -6.48 6.22 -5.24
N PHE A 135 -7.28 6.12 -6.29
CA PHE A 135 -8.72 6.16 -6.24
C PHE A 135 -9.31 4.95 -6.97
N ASP A 136 -10.17 4.19 -6.32
CA ASP A 136 -10.87 3.04 -6.88
C ASP A 136 -12.35 3.07 -6.52
N VAL A 137 -13.22 2.74 -7.48
CA VAL A 137 -14.64 2.46 -7.27
C VAL A 137 -14.93 1.09 -7.85
N SER A 138 -15.50 0.21 -7.04
CA SER A 138 -15.82 -1.16 -7.44
C SER A 138 -17.25 -1.51 -7.07
N ILE A 139 -17.94 -2.19 -7.98
CA ILE A 139 -19.24 -2.82 -7.73
C ILE A 139 -18.98 -4.31 -7.55
N LEU A 140 -19.39 -4.83 -6.41
CA LEU A 140 -19.31 -6.25 -6.08
C LEU A 140 -20.72 -6.81 -5.93
N GLU A 141 -20.93 -8.00 -6.44
CA GLU A 141 -22.14 -8.77 -6.23
C GLU A 141 -21.84 -9.93 -5.26
N ARG A 142 -22.78 -10.15 -4.36
CA ARG A 142 -22.74 -11.30 -3.46
C ARG A 142 -23.79 -12.29 -3.94
N ASP A 143 -23.31 -13.50 -4.28
CA ASP A 143 -24.17 -14.62 -4.66
C ASP A 143 -23.73 -15.85 -3.87
N GLU A 144 -24.64 -16.47 -3.13
CA GLU A 144 -24.43 -17.69 -2.31
C GLU A 144 -23.16 -17.64 -1.41
N GLY A 145 -22.79 -16.45 -0.92
CA GLY A 145 -21.60 -16.24 -0.08
C GLY A 145 -20.29 -16.01 -0.86
N LEU A 146 -20.33 -16.04 -2.18
CA LEU A 146 -19.25 -15.65 -3.07
C LEU A 146 -19.34 -14.14 -3.34
N LEU A 147 -18.19 -13.44 -3.32
CA LEU A 147 -18.07 -12.04 -3.73
C LEU A 147 -17.41 -11.97 -5.11
N GLU A 148 -18.16 -11.46 -6.08
CA GLU A 148 -17.68 -11.25 -7.44
C GLU A 148 -17.58 -9.76 -7.76
N VAL A 149 -16.44 -9.33 -8.33
CA VAL A 149 -16.28 -7.95 -8.81
C VAL A 149 -16.92 -7.81 -10.18
N ARG A 150 -18.06 -7.14 -10.26
CA ARG A 150 -18.81 -6.91 -11.51
C ARG A 150 -18.23 -5.80 -12.35
N ALA A 151 -17.75 -4.75 -11.70
CA ALA A 151 -17.11 -3.63 -12.36
C ALA A 151 -16.12 -2.96 -11.42
N SER A 152 -15.04 -2.44 -11.98
CA SER A 152 -14.09 -1.59 -11.27
C SER A 152 -13.62 -0.48 -12.18
N ARG A 153 -13.44 0.71 -11.61
CA ARG A 153 -12.83 1.88 -12.25
C ARG A 153 -11.98 2.59 -11.22
N GLY A 154 -10.89 3.21 -11.67
CA GLY A 154 -10.01 3.91 -10.76
C GLY A 154 -8.91 4.66 -11.49
N ASP A 155 -8.12 5.37 -10.69
CA ASP A 155 -6.91 6.07 -11.13
C ASP A 155 -5.82 5.81 -10.11
N THR A 156 -4.71 5.22 -10.56
CA THR A 156 -3.56 4.89 -9.72
C THR A 156 -2.70 6.11 -9.36
N HIS A 157 -3.05 7.30 -9.88
CA HIS A 157 -2.34 8.56 -9.66
C HIS A 157 -3.28 9.69 -9.20
N LEU A 158 -4.44 9.36 -8.64
CA LEU A 158 -5.39 10.29 -8.04
C LEU A 158 -5.62 9.94 -6.58
N GLY A 159 -5.49 10.94 -5.69
CA GLY A 159 -5.75 10.78 -4.27
C GLY A 159 -5.56 12.06 -3.48
N GLY A 160 -5.57 11.96 -2.15
CA GLY A 160 -5.39 13.09 -1.25
C GLY A 160 -4.11 13.88 -1.50
N ASP A 161 -3.02 13.22 -1.89
CA ASP A 161 -1.75 13.89 -2.21
C ASP A 161 -1.88 14.88 -3.39
N ASP A 162 -2.76 14.59 -4.37
CA ASP A 162 -2.99 15.47 -5.53
C ASP A 162 -3.87 16.64 -5.16
N ILE A 163 -4.85 16.41 -4.27
CA ILE A 163 -5.68 17.47 -3.69
C ILE A 163 -4.81 18.44 -2.87
N ASP A 164 -3.94 17.91 -2.01
CA ASP A 164 -2.99 18.71 -1.22
C ASP A 164 -2.05 19.51 -2.13
N ALA A 165 -1.54 18.90 -3.21
CA ALA A 165 -0.69 19.57 -4.18
C ALA A 165 -1.43 20.70 -4.91
N ALA A 166 -2.68 20.49 -5.31
CA ALA A 166 -3.50 21.51 -5.95
C ALA A 166 -3.78 22.70 -5.02
N LEU A 167 -4.08 22.43 -3.74
CA LEU A 167 -4.31 23.47 -2.73
C LEU A 167 -3.05 24.26 -2.41
N THR A 168 -1.87 23.64 -2.44
CA THR A 168 -0.60 24.33 -2.18
C THR A 168 -0.07 25.14 -3.36
N ALA A 169 -0.57 24.87 -4.58
CA ALA A 169 -0.23 25.62 -5.79
C ALA A 169 -1.12 26.87 -5.99
N PHE A 170 -2.16 27.06 -5.17
CA PHE A 170 -3.08 28.18 -5.19
C PHE A 170 -2.59 29.31 -4.30
#